data_92010aaf5cf3e02c614f04777a772cf9
#
_entry.id   92010aaf5cf3e02c614f04777a772cf9
#
_cell.length_a   1.000
_cell.length_b   1.000
_cell.length_c   1.000
_cell.angle_alpha   90.00
_cell.angle_beta   90.00
_cell.angle_gamma   90.00
#
_symmetry.space_group_name_H-M   'P 1'
#
loop_
_entity.id
_entity.type
_entity.pdbx_description
1 polymer ?
#
loop_
_entity_poly.entity_id
_entity_poly.type
_entity_poly.pdbx_seq_one_letter_code
_entity_poly.pdbx_strand_id
1 'polypeptide(L)' 'MKDTPDIPTVTLAETDNFMIYKADEPDGETTYHLELGMATLHFFQEEWEEFLELVKRVKK' A
#
# COMPACT_ATOMS: atom_id res chain seq x y z
N MET A 1 24.75 2.53 4.37
CA MET A 1 24.43 1.80 3.26
C MET A 1 23.45 0.72 3.56
N LYS A 2 22.53 0.51 2.73
CA LYS A 2 21.51 -0.41 3.05
C LYS A 2 21.85 -1.79 2.53
N ASP A 3 21.61 -2.75 3.35
CA ASP A 3 21.95 -4.11 3.02
C ASP A 3 20.78 -4.94 2.58
N THR A 4 19.57 -4.41 2.74
CA THR A 4 18.43 -5.18 2.33
C THR A 4 18.26 -5.10 0.83
N PRO A 5 17.75 -6.16 0.20
CA PRO A 5 17.48 -6.07 -1.22
C PRO A 5 16.43 -5.02 -1.50
N ASP A 6 16.60 -4.35 -2.60
CA ASP A 6 15.62 -3.38 -3.01
C ASP A 6 14.37 -4.07 -3.50
N ILE A 7 13.25 -3.75 -2.91
CA ILE A 7 11.97 -4.25 -3.36
C ILE A 7 11.33 -3.14 -4.19
N PRO A 8 11.01 -3.40 -5.45
CA PRO A 8 10.41 -2.36 -6.28
C PRO A 8 9.10 -1.86 -5.67
N THR A 9 9.00 -0.57 -5.52
CA THR A 9 7.78 0.04 -4.99
C THR A 9 7.34 1.14 -5.93
N VAL A 10 6.02 1.36 -5.95
CA VAL A 10 5.41 2.41 -6.75
C VAL A 10 4.44 3.17 -5.87
N THR A 11 4.63 4.47 -5.77
CA THR A 11 3.70 5.31 -5.03
C THR A 11 2.45 5.48 -5.85
N LEU A 12 1.31 5.12 -5.28
CA LEU A 12 0.03 5.20 -5.96
C LEU A 12 -0.69 6.50 -5.67
N ALA A 13 -0.57 6.99 -4.44
CA ALA A 13 -1.23 8.23 -4.05
C ALA A 13 -0.52 8.79 -2.83
N GLU A 14 -0.57 10.10 -2.69
CA GLU A 14 0.16 10.72 -1.60
C GLU A 14 -0.48 12.05 -1.26
N THR A 15 -0.62 12.32 0.02
CA THR A 15 -0.99 13.63 0.51
C THR A 15 0.07 14.06 1.52
N ASP A 16 -0.16 15.19 2.17
CA ASP A 16 0.81 15.69 3.14
C ASP A 16 1.03 14.72 4.29
N ASN A 17 0.00 13.95 4.64
CA ASN A 17 0.07 13.11 5.82
C ASN A 17 -0.09 11.63 5.53
N PHE A 18 -0.57 11.26 4.37
CA PHE A 18 -0.88 9.88 4.04
C PHE A 18 -0.24 9.48 2.74
N MET A 19 0.06 8.20 2.61
CA MET A 19 0.63 7.70 1.39
C MET A 19 0.17 6.27 1.14
N ILE A 20 -0.04 5.94 -0.13
CA ILE A 20 -0.34 4.58 -0.55
C ILE A 20 0.70 4.18 -1.58
N TYR A 21 1.30 3.03 -1.38
CA TYR A 21 2.24 2.51 -2.37
C TYR A 21 2.10 1.00 -2.45
N LYS A 22 2.58 0.43 -3.55
CA LYS A 22 2.58 -1.01 -3.69
C LYS A 22 4.01 -1.48 -3.82
N ALA A 23 4.23 -2.74 -3.44
CA ALA A 23 5.54 -3.36 -3.51
C ALA A 23 5.40 -4.71 -4.17
N ASP A 24 6.36 -5.02 -5.07
CA ASP A 24 6.42 -6.33 -5.70
C ASP A 24 7.36 -7.17 -4.87
N GLU A 25 6.79 -8.16 -4.17
CA GLU A 25 7.57 -8.99 -3.27
C GLU A 25 8.41 -10.00 -4.04
N PRO A 26 9.51 -10.47 -3.46
CA PRO A 26 10.37 -11.43 -4.15
C PRO A 26 9.68 -12.73 -4.52
N ASP A 27 8.62 -13.10 -3.81
CA ASP A 27 7.92 -14.34 -4.09
C ASP A 27 6.89 -14.16 -5.20
N GLY A 28 6.85 -13.00 -5.84
CA GLY A 28 5.94 -12.76 -6.93
C GLY A 28 4.61 -12.15 -6.55
N GLU A 29 4.40 -11.91 -5.28
CA GLU A 29 3.16 -11.29 -4.82
C GLU A 29 3.28 -9.79 -4.79
N THR A 30 2.16 -9.11 -4.97
CA THR A 30 2.11 -7.67 -4.83
C THR A 30 1.39 -7.33 -3.54
N THR A 31 2.01 -6.47 -2.74
CA THR A 31 1.39 -6.00 -1.51
C THR A 31 1.16 -4.51 -1.61
N TYR A 32 0.15 -4.05 -0.88
CA TYR A 32 -0.21 -2.65 -0.87
C TYR A 32 -0.08 -2.12 0.55
N HIS A 33 0.44 -0.91 0.67
CA HIS A 33 0.76 -0.32 1.96
C HIS A 33 0.10 1.03 2.07
N LEU A 34 -0.59 1.23 3.19
CA LEU A 34 -1.28 2.48 3.46
C LEU A 34 -0.68 3.09 4.71
N GLU A 35 0.06 4.18 4.54
CA GLU A 35 0.73 4.86 5.65
C GLU A 35 -0.13 6.02 6.11
N LEU A 36 -0.50 5.98 7.38
CA LEU A 36 -1.40 6.96 7.95
C LEU A 36 -0.75 7.78 9.05
N GLY A 37 0.54 7.97 8.97
CA GLY A 37 1.26 8.73 9.98
C GLY A 37 1.72 7.84 11.10
N MET A 38 0.81 7.49 12.00
CA MET A 38 1.19 6.67 13.15
C MET A 38 0.94 5.18 12.93
N ALA A 39 0.39 4.80 11.80
CA ALA A 39 0.09 3.40 11.52
C ALA A 39 0.32 3.11 10.06
N THR A 40 0.75 1.90 9.77
CA THR A 40 0.89 1.43 8.40
C THR A 40 0.10 0.14 8.27
N LEU A 41 -0.79 0.09 7.30
CA LEU A 41 -1.59 -1.08 7.03
C LEU A 41 -1.06 -1.77 5.80
N HIS A 42 -1.11 -3.10 5.80
CA HIS A 42 -0.59 -3.92 4.70
C HIS A 42 -1.71 -4.77 4.15
N PHE A 43 -1.82 -4.84 2.84
CA PHE A 43 -2.88 -5.59 2.18
C PHE A 43 -2.29 -6.49 1.12
N PHE A 44 -2.84 -7.69 0.98
CA PHE A 44 -2.62 -8.48 -0.21
C PHE A 44 -3.58 -8.02 -1.29
N GLN A 45 -3.39 -8.53 -2.51
CA GLN A 45 -4.14 -8.06 -3.65
C GLN A 45 -5.66 -8.11 -3.43
N GLU A 46 -6.15 -9.24 -2.95
CA GLU A 46 -7.59 -9.38 -2.77
C GLU A 46 -8.12 -8.46 -1.68
N GLU A 47 -7.35 -8.34 -0.61
CA GLU A 47 -7.76 -7.45 0.48
C GLU A 47 -7.74 -6.00 0.03
N TRP A 48 -6.77 -5.65 -0.80
CA TRP A 48 -6.67 -4.30 -1.30
C TRP A 48 -7.88 -3.96 -2.16
N GLU A 49 -8.29 -4.89 -3.01
CA GLU A 49 -9.44 -4.67 -3.87
C GLU A 49 -10.70 -4.48 -3.05
N GLU A 50 -10.84 -5.24 -1.99
CA GLU A 50 -11.99 -5.11 -1.11
C GLU A 50 -11.96 -3.78 -0.37
N PHE A 51 -10.78 -3.36 0.05
CA PHE A 51 -10.64 -2.06 0.71
C PHE A 51 -11.06 -0.92 -0.21
N LEU A 52 -10.65 -0.98 -1.47
CA LEU A 52 -11.04 0.05 -2.42
C LEU A 52 -12.55 0.05 -2.64
N GLU A 53 -13.15 -1.13 -2.66
CA GLU A 53 -14.59 -1.21 -2.80
C GLU A 53 -15.28 -0.57 -1.62
N LEU A 54 -14.74 -0.80 -0.43
CA LEU A 54 -15.29 -0.19 0.77
C LEU A 54 -15.21 1.33 0.69
N VAL A 55 -14.07 1.84 0.26
CA VAL A 55 -13.87 3.29 0.20
C VAL A 55 -14.82 3.92 -0.80
N LYS A 56 -15.11 3.22 -1.90
CA LYS A 56 -16.03 3.75 -2.89
C LYS A 56 -17.43 3.94 -2.33
N ARG A 57 -17.77 3.24 -1.27
CA ARG A 57 -19.08 3.33 -0.67
C ARG A 57 -19.18 4.40 0.40
N VAL A 58 -18.11 5.10 0.67
CA VAL A 58 -18.12 6.16 1.66
C VAL A 58 -18.95 7.32 1.13
N LYS A 59 -19.83 7.81 1.98
CA LYS A 59 -20.64 8.97 1.64
C LYS A 59 -20.13 10.18 2.36
N LYS A 60 -20.10 11.26 1.67
CA LYS A 60 -19.62 12.51 2.26
C LYS A 60 -20.74 13.30 2.89
#